data_884743dc4b042cf37abf4f2316e7ac1d
#
_entry.id   884743dc4b042cf37abf4f2316e7ac1d
#
_cell.length_a   1.000
_cell.length_b   1.000
_cell.length_c   1.000
_cell.angle_alpha   90.00
_cell.angle_beta   90.00
_cell.angle_gamma   90.00
#
_symmetry.space_group_name_H-M   'P 1'
#
loop_
_entity.id
_entity.type
_entity.pdbx_description
1 polymer ?
#
loop_
_entity_poly.entity_id
_entity_poly.type
_entity_poly.pdbx_seq_one_letter_code
_entity_poly.pdbx_strand_id
1 'polypeptide(L)'
;MNFLFTEEQLELQEMVREFVEKEITPIAGAMDEENATRPELFEKAADMGLLNVIVPEEYGGLGLDSVTVAMMYEELGKGCAGVATSMAANSLATAPVLLAGNDEQKRMWCDILNEGGLAAFALTEPSAGSDAGGVATRAVHDKENGTYILNGTKAFITNGGIADIYLIFANTRKDGGIRGLTA
;
A
#
# COMPACT_ATOMS: atom_id res chain seq x y z
N MET A 1 9.41 -3.86 -30.75
CA MET A 1 9.03 -3.96 -29.34
C MET A 1 10.01 -4.94 -28.72
N ASN A 2 10.75 -4.55 -27.71
CA ASN A 2 11.71 -5.42 -27.01
C ASN A 2 11.02 -5.89 -25.71
N PHE A 3 10.99 -7.21 -25.48
CA PHE A 3 10.40 -7.81 -24.26
C PHE A 3 11.46 -8.30 -23.27
N LEU A 4 12.74 -7.96 -23.52
CA LEU A 4 13.82 -8.27 -22.58
C LEU A 4 13.88 -7.22 -21.49
N PHE A 5 14.18 -7.65 -20.28
CA PHE A 5 14.47 -6.76 -19.17
C PHE A 5 15.77 -5.97 -19.41
N THR A 6 15.86 -4.77 -18.84
CA THR A 6 17.09 -3.99 -18.83
C THR A 6 18.09 -4.55 -17.81
N GLU A 7 19.35 -4.15 -17.90
CA GLU A 7 20.37 -4.54 -16.92
C GLU A 7 19.98 -4.08 -15.51
N GLU A 8 19.49 -2.85 -15.37
CA GLU A 8 19.02 -2.27 -14.11
C GLU A 8 17.84 -3.06 -13.50
N GLN A 9 16.90 -3.52 -14.35
CA GLN A 9 15.79 -4.37 -13.89
C GLN A 9 16.30 -5.72 -13.38
N LEU A 10 17.27 -6.33 -14.06
CA LEU A 10 17.87 -7.60 -13.65
C LEU A 10 18.68 -7.47 -12.36
N GLU A 11 19.41 -6.37 -12.18
CA GLU A 11 20.14 -6.07 -10.94
C GLU A 11 19.17 -5.88 -9.75
N LEU A 12 18.08 -5.14 -9.95
CA LEU A 12 17.03 -4.98 -8.94
C LEU A 12 16.39 -6.33 -8.61
N GLN A 13 16.08 -7.15 -9.61
CA GLN A 13 15.52 -8.49 -9.42
C GLN A 13 16.43 -9.36 -8.55
N GLU A 14 17.74 -9.35 -8.82
CA GLU A 14 18.70 -10.13 -8.05
C GLU A 14 18.80 -9.63 -6.61
N MET A 15 18.85 -8.31 -6.40
CA MET A 15 18.86 -7.70 -5.07
C MET A 15 17.61 -8.10 -4.25
N VAL A 16 16.44 -8.07 -4.86
CA VAL A 16 15.19 -8.48 -4.18
C VAL A 16 15.21 -9.98 -3.89
N ARG A 17 15.70 -10.80 -4.82
CA ARG A 17 15.84 -12.25 -4.62
C ARG A 17 16.75 -12.58 -3.44
N GLU A 18 17.90 -11.92 -3.35
CA GLU A 18 18.82 -12.11 -2.21
C GLU A 18 18.16 -11.73 -0.88
N PHE A 19 17.42 -10.62 -0.85
CA PHE A 19 16.66 -10.22 0.32
C PHE A 19 15.62 -11.28 0.71
N VAL A 20 14.89 -11.79 -0.26
CA VAL A 20 13.87 -12.84 -0.06
C VAL A 20 14.49 -14.11 0.51
N GLU A 21 15.58 -14.59 -0.08
CA GLU A 21 16.25 -15.82 0.35
C GLU A 21 16.87 -15.71 1.74
N LYS A 22 17.41 -14.54 2.09
CA LYS A 22 18.09 -14.32 3.37
C LYS A 22 17.15 -13.95 4.50
N GLU A 23 16.14 -13.11 4.23
CA GLU A 23 15.36 -12.47 5.28
C GLU A 23 13.92 -12.98 5.36
N ILE A 24 13.29 -13.37 4.24
CA ILE A 24 11.88 -13.76 4.21
C ILE A 24 11.71 -15.27 4.30
N THR A 25 12.31 -16.02 3.37
CA THR A 25 12.11 -17.45 3.23
C THR A 25 12.38 -18.23 4.53
N PRO A 26 13.44 -17.93 5.30
CA PRO A 26 13.74 -18.70 6.50
C PRO A 26 12.71 -18.57 7.62
N ILE A 27 11.94 -17.47 7.64
CA ILE A 27 10.98 -17.17 8.71
C ILE A 27 9.52 -17.25 8.25
N ALA A 28 9.26 -17.45 6.96
CA ALA A 28 7.90 -17.44 6.39
C ALA A 28 6.98 -18.46 7.07
N GLY A 29 7.44 -19.69 7.30
CA GLY A 29 6.66 -20.74 7.97
C GLY A 29 6.33 -20.38 9.43
N ALA A 30 7.27 -19.81 10.16
CA ALA A 30 7.04 -19.40 11.55
C ALA A 30 6.03 -18.21 11.63
N MET A 31 6.11 -17.26 10.70
CA MET A 31 5.15 -16.16 10.62
C MET A 31 3.72 -16.66 10.35
N ASP A 32 3.57 -17.68 9.51
CA ASP A 32 2.29 -18.28 9.20
C ASP A 32 1.71 -19.03 10.41
N GLU A 33 2.51 -19.88 11.07
CA GLU A 33 2.10 -20.62 12.27
C GLU A 33 1.72 -19.72 13.43
N GLU A 34 2.49 -18.66 13.65
CA GLU A 34 2.27 -17.68 14.73
C GLU A 34 1.16 -16.66 14.37
N ASN A 35 0.75 -16.60 13.11
CA ASN A 35 -0.17 -15.60 12.57
C ASN A 35 0.30 -14.16 12.89
N ALA A 36 1.59 -13.91 12.73
CA ALA A 36 2.26 -12.67 13.11
C ALA A 36 3.24 -12.20 12.05
N THR A 37 3.34 -10.88 11.90
CA THR A 37 4.37 -10.24 11.08
C THR A 37 5.64 -9.98 11.89
N ARG A 38 6.73 -9.63 11.20
CA ARG A 38 8.00 -9.22 11.79
C ARG A 38 8.28 -7.77 11.37
N PRO A 39 8.10 -6.78 12.28
CA PRO A 39 8.35 -5.37 11.97
C PRO A 39 9.74 -5.13 11.39
N GLU A 40 10.77 -5.81 11.90
CA GLU A 40 12.16 -5.68 11.48
C GLU A 40 12.36 -6.01 9.98
N LEU A 41 11.45 -6.81 9.41
CA LEU A 41 11.47 -7.13 8.00
C LEU A 41 11.09 -5.92 7.14
N PHE A 42 10.08 -5.16 7.59
CA PHE A 42 9.65 -3.95 6.89
C PHE A 42 10.68 -2.82 7.06
N GLU A 43 11.33 -2.71 8.22
CA GLU A 43 12.44 -1.77 8.43
C GLU A 43 13.58 -2.04 7.42
N LYS A 44 14.02 -3.29 7.29
CA LYS A 44 15.02 -3.67 6.28
C LYS A 44 14.57 -3.39 4.84
N ALA A 45 13.30 -3.66 4.54
CA ALA A 45 12.74 -3.37 3.21
C ALA A 45 12.68 -1.87 2.94
N ALA A 46 12.40 -1.06 3.95
CA ALA A 46 12.42 0.40 3.87
C ALA A 46 13.83 0.92 3.57
N ASP A 47 14.85 0.43 4.29
CA ASP A 47 16.26 0.78 4.09
C ASP A 47 16.72 0.47 2.66
N MET A 48 16.13 -0.53 2.01
CA MET A 48 16.38 -0.90 0.62
C MET A 48 15.49 -0.14 -0.38
N GLY A 49 14.58 0.73 0.06
CA GLY A 49 13.64 1.46 -0.78
C GLY A 49 12.48 0.61 -1.33
N LEU A 50 12.25 -0.60 -0.82
CA LEU A 50 11.25 -1.52 -1.35
C LEU A 50 9.80 -1.20 -0.94
N LEU A 51 9.59 -0.22 -0.04
CA LEU A 51 8.25 0.19 0.42
C LEU A 51 7.66 1.36 -0.36
N ASN A 52 8.49 2.19 -1.02
CA ASN A 52 8.06 3.42 -1.69
C ASN A 52 8.31 3.41 -3.20
N VAL A 53 8.30 2.23 -3.81
CA VAL A 53 8.75 1.97 -5.20
C VAL A 53 8.00 2.77 -6.27
N ILE A 54 6.70 3.09 -6.07
CA ILE A 54 5.92 3.89 -7.03
C ILE A 54 5.89 5.38 -6.69
N VAL A 55 6.43 5.79 -5.54
CA VAL A 55 6.53 7.21 -5.18
C VAL A 55 7.46 7.88 -6.18
N PRO A 56 7.03 8.98 -6.84
CA PRO A 56 7.87 9.69 -7.80
C PRO A 56 9.15 10.24 -7.18
N GLU A 57 10.21 10.37 -7.97
CA GLU A 57 11.50 10.93 -7.53
C GLU A 57 11.36 12.34 -6.95
N GLU A 58 10.46 13.16 -7.51
CA GLU A 58 10.17 14.52 -7.01
C GLU A 58 9.60 14.55 -5.57
N TYR A 59 9.08 13.40 -5.09
CA TYR A 59 8.63 13.18 -3.73
C TYR A 59 9.55 12.25 -2.94
N GLY A 60 10.77 11.98 -3.45
CA GLY A 60 11.78 11.21 -2.73
C GLY A 60 11.71 9.68 -2.87
N GLY A 61 10.87 9.16 -3.76
CA GLY A 61 10.75 7.74 -4.03
C GLY A 61 11.60 7.27 -5.22
N LEU A 62 11.38 6.02 -5.65
CA LEU A 62 12.12 5.41 -6.75
C LEU A 62 11.46 5.64 -8.12
N GLY A 63 10.18 5.97 -8.17
CA GLY A 63 9.42 6.22 -9.41
C GLY A 63 9.42 5.05 -10.39
N LEU A 64 9.47 3.81 -9.90
CA LEU A 64 9.59 2.62 -10.74
C LEU A 64 8.36 2.43 -11.63
N ASP A 65 8.61 1.98 -12.86
CA ASP A 65 7.56 1.62 -13.79
C ASP A 65 6.84 0.31 -13.39
N SER A 66 5.65 0.09 -13.93
CA SER A 66 4.79 -1.03 -13.54
C SER A 66 5.39 -2.41 -13.85
N VAL A 67 6.27 -2.54 -14.86
CA VAL A 67 6.92 -3.82 -15.19
C VAL A 67 7.96 -4.14 -14.13
N THR A 68 8.77 -3.16 -13.77
CA THR A 68 9.79 -3.29 -12.71
C THR A 68 9.16 -3.61 -11.36
N VAL A 69 8.06 -2.91 -11.01
CA VAL A 69 7.29 -3.18 -9.78
C VAL A 69 6.70 -4.60 -9.78
N ALA A 70 6.13 -5.05 -10.89
CA ALA A 70 5.57 -6.41 -11.00
C ALA A 70 6.65 -7.48 -10.82
N MET A 71 7.82 -7.30 -11.43
CA MET A 71 8.96 -8.20 -11.31
C MET A 71 9.47 -8.28 -9.86
N MET A 72 9.55 -7.15 -9.18
CA MET A 72 9.93 -7.09 -7.77
C MET A 72 8.93 -7.85 -6.87
N TYR A 73 7.62 -7.63 -7.06
CA TYR A 73 6.60 -8.36 -6.30
C TYR A 73 6.53 -9.84 -6.64
N GLU A 74 6.89 -10.24 -7.85
CA GLU A 74 7.06 -11.66 -8.20
C GLU A 74 8.14 -12.33 -7.34
N GLU A 75 9.32 -11.69 -7.19
CA GLU A 75 10.39 -12.23 -6.33
C GLU A 75 9.96 -12.26 -4.85
N LEU A 76 9.38 -11.18 -4.32
CA LEU A 76 8.88 -11.14 -2.95
C LEU A 76 7.84 -12.24 -2.68
N GLY A 77 6.94 -12.48 -3.62
CA GLY A 77 5.90 -13.51 -3.53
C GLY A 77 6.44 -14.94 -3.48
N LYS A 78 7.61 -15.20 -4.06
CA LYS A 78 8.28 -16.50 -3.97
C LYS A 78 8.67 -16.86 -2.54
N GLY A 79 9.06 -15.88 -1.73
CA GLY A 79 9.40 -16.08 -0.33
C GLY A 79 8.19 -16.17 0.58
N CYS A 80 7.30 -15.18 0.49
CA CYS A 80 6.06 -15.13 1.27
C CYS A 80 5.04 -14.19 0.61
N ALA A 81 3.91 -14.75 0.17
CA ALA A 81 2.84 -13.95 -0.44
C ALA A 81 2.22 -12.92 0.53
N GLY A 82 2.17 -13.23 1.83
CA GLY A 82 1.69 -12.32 2.87
C GLY A 82 2.58 -11.08 3.00
N VAL A 83 3.90 -11.27 3.04
CA VAL A 83 4.88 -10.18 3.08
C VAL A 83 4.81 -9.34 1.80
N ALA A 84 4.79 -9.99 0.64
CA ALA A 84 4.66 -9.31 -0.65
C ALA A 84 3.38 -8.46 -0.70
N THR A 85 2.25 -8.99 -0.22
CA THR A 85 0.96 -8.27 -0.17
C THR A 85 1.02 -7.09 0.79
N SER A 86 1.66 -7.24 1.96
CA SER A 86 1.85 -6.15 2.92
C SER A 86 2.66 -4.99 2.32
N MET A 87 3.75 -5.29 1.61
CA MET A 87 4.54 -4.27 0.91
C MET A 87 3.77 -3.65 -0.26
N ALA A 88 3.03 -4.46 -1.03
CA ALA A 88 2.22 -3.99 -2.15
C ALA A 88 1.06 -3.07 -1.72
N ALA A 89 0.60 -3.18 -0.47
CA ALA A 89 -0.43 -2.29 0.06
C ALA A 89 0.01 -0.82 0.08
N ASN A 90 1.32 -0.54 0.26
CA ASN A 90 1.87 0.81 0.13
C ASN A 90 1.62 1.36 -1.29
N SER A 91 1.99 0.61 -2.32
CA SER A 91 1.75 1.02 -3.71
C SER A 91 0.25 1.17 -4.02
N LEU A 92 -0.57 0.21 -3.55
CA LEU A 92 -2.01 0.24 -3.76
C LEU A 92 -2.67 1.48 -3.14
N ALA A 93 -2.29 1.84 -1.92
CA ALA A 93 -2.82 3.00 -1.22
C ALA A 93 -2.27 4.34 -1.77
N THR A 94 -1.03 4.34 -2.28
CA THR A 94 -0.37 5.53 -2.82
C THR A 94 -0.93 5.97 -4.17
N ALA A 95 -1.27 5.02 -5.04
CA ALA A 95 -1.70 5.35 -6.41
C ALA A 95 -2.89 6.33 -6.47
N PRO A 96 -3.99 6.17 -5.70
CA PRO A 96 -5.08 7.15 -5.72
C PRO A 96 -4.67 8.53 -5.17
N VAL A 97 -3.77 8.58 -4.20
CA VAL A 97 -3.25 9.85 -3.65
C VAL A 97 -2.46 10.60 -4.73
N LEU A 98 -1.60 9.91 -5.46
CA LEU A 98 -0.84 10.51 -6.57
C LEU A 98 -1.75 10.98 -7.71
N LEU A 99 -2.86 10.26 -7.97
CA LEU A 99 -3.81 10.60 -9.03
C LEU A 99 -4.73 11.77 -8.69
N ALA A 100 -5.19 11.88 -7.44
CA ALA A 100 -6.28 12.78 -7.07
C ALA A 100 -5.98 13.71 -5.89
N GLY A 101 -4.91 13.48 -5.13
CA GLY A 101 -4.50 14.34 -4.03
C GLY A 101 -3.96 15.68 -4.54
N ASN A 102 -4.10 16.73 -3.71
CA ASN A 102 -3.39 17.98 -3.92
C ASN A 102 -1.91 17.85 -3.51
N ASP A 103 -1.10 18.87 -3.79
CA ASP A 103 0.36 18.80 -3.55
C ASP A 103 0.71 18.61 -2.07
N GLU A 104 -0.05 19.21 -1.16
CA GLU A 104 0.14 19.06 0.29
C GLU A 104 -0.15 17.62 0.74
N GLN A 105 -1.25 17.03 0.27
CA GLN A 105 -1.61 15.63 0.56
C GLN A 105 -0.58 14.65 -0.01
N LYS A 106 -0.10 14.88 -1.23
CA LYS A 106 0.93 14.05 -1.86
C LYS A 106 2.24 14.10 -1.06
N ARG A 107 2.70 15.30 -0.68
CA ARG A 107 3.92 15.46 0.13
C ARG A 107 3.79 14.76 1.47
N MET A 108 2.74 15.07 2.24
CA MET A 108 2.49 14.43 3.53
C MET A 108 2.46 12.90 3.44
N TRP A 109 1.78 12.36 2.41
CA TRP A 109 1.71 10.92 2.19
C TRP A 109 3.07 10.32 1.87
N CYS A 110 3.78 10.91 0.91
CA CYS A 110 5.08 10.41 0.47
C CYS A 110 6.16 10.53 1.55
N ASP A 111 6.13 11.59 2.35
CA ASP A 111 7.07 11.79 3.46
C ASP A 111 6.97 10.62 4.47
N ILE A 112 5.74 10.23 4.86
CA ILE A 112 5.53 9.07 5.76
C ILE A 112 6.10 7.79 5.16
N LEU A 113 5.88 7.53 3.87
CA LEU A 113 6.40 6.33 3.22
C LEU A 113 7.92 6.33 3.07
N ASN A 114 8.51 7.50 2.81
CA ASN A 114 9.97 7.66 2.71
C ASN A 114 10.69 7.47 4.05
N GLU A 115 9.98 7.72 5.15
CA GLU A 115 10.45 7.41 6.52
C GLU A 115 10.30 5.92 6.89
N GLY A 116 9.86 5.09 5.95
CA GLY A 116 9.67 3.65 6.15
C GLY A 116 8.27 3.26 6.60
N GLY A 117 7.31 4.19 6.56
CA GLY A 117 5.94 3.95 6.98
C GLY A 117 5.19 2.93 6.12
N LEU A 118 4.24 2.25 6.73
CA LEU A 118 3.32 1.33 6.07
C LEU A 118 1.97 2.01 5.81
N ALA A 119 1.41 1.74 4.63
CA ALA A 119 0.10 2.23 4.25
C ALA A 119 -0.95 1.11 4.18
N ALA A 120 -2.20 1.49 4.40
CA ALA A 120 -3.35 0.61 4.23
C ALA A 120 -4.39 1.21 3.27
N PHE A 121 -4.92 0.37 2.38
CA PHE A 121 -5.99 0.71 1.44
C PHE A 121 -7.32 0.18 1.97
N ALA A 122 -8.18 1.05 2.50
CA ALA A 122 -9.40 0.68 3.20
C ALA A 122 -10.66 0.97 2.38
N LEU A 123 -10.96 0.10 1.42
CA LEU A 123 -12.18 0.16 0.59
C LEU A 123 -13.23 -0.85 1.07
N THR A 124 -12.85 -2.13 1.18
CA THR A 124 -13.74 -3.27 1.40
C THR A 124 -14.49 -3.18 2.73
N GLU A 125 -15.75 -3.59 2.71
CA GLU A 125 -16.63 -3.71 3.90
C GLU A 125 -17.26 -5.11 3.95
N PRO A 126 -17.79 -5.54 5.09
CA PRO A 126 -18.49 -6.84 5.18
C PRO A 126 -19.61 -7.01 4.14
N SER A 127 -20.25 -5.90 3.72
CA SER A 127 -21.34 -5.87 2.74
C SER A 127 -20.94 -5.34 1.36
N ALA A 128 -19.71 -4.90 1.15
CA ALA A 128 -19.25 -4.26 -0.08
C ALA A 128 -17.83 -4.75 -0.46
N GLY A 129 -17.78 -5.72 -1.37
CA GLY A 129 -16.56 -6.24 -1.99
C GLY A 129 -16.45 -5.75 -3.43
N SER A 130 -16.81 -6.62 -4.39
CA SER A 130 -16.79 -6.27 -5.83
C SER A 130 -17.73 -5.11 -6.19
N ASP A 131 -18.82 -4.94 -5.43
CA ASP A 131 -19.67 -3.75 -5.52
C ASP A 131 -19.16 -2.63 -4.63
N ALA A 132 -18.18 -1.86 -5.11
CA ALA A 132 -17.67 -0.68 -4.41
C ALA A 132 -18.74 0.42 -4.20
N GLY A 133 -19.79 0.42 -5.01
CA GLY A 133 -20.94 1.34 -4.84
C GLY A 133 -21.75 1.06 -3.56
N GLY A 134 -21.63 -0.13 -3.02
CA GLY A 134 -22.28 -0.57 -1.77
C GLY A 134 -21.58 -0.14 -0.48
N VAL A 135 -20.48 0.64 -0.55
CA VAL A 135 -19.78 1.16 0.65
C VAL A 135 -20.73 1.96 1.53
N ALA A 136 -20.88 1.52 2.77
CA ALA A 136 -21.75 2.11 3.78
C ALA A 136 -21.04 3.04 4.76
N THR A 137 -19.72 2.95 4.90
CA THR A 137 -18.92 3.89 5.71
C THR A 137 -19.23 5.32 5.31
N ARG A 138 -19.53 6.16 6.29
CA ARG A 138 -19.91 7.56 6.11
C ARG A 138 -18.80 8.49 6.54
N ALA A 139 -18.60 9.56 5.77
CA ALA A 139 -17.76 10.69 6.15
C ALA A 139 -18.62 11.94 6.24
N VAL A 140 -18.70 12.53 7.43
CA VAL A 140 -19.47 13.74 7.70
C VAL A 140 -18.50 14.89 7.97
N HIS A 141 -18.59 15.96 7.17
CA HIS A 141 -17.74 17.12 7.33
C HIS A 141 -18.08 17.88 8.63
N ASP A 142 -17.13 17.94 9.52
CA ASP A 142 -17.15 18.82 10.68
C ASP A 142 -16.57 20.19 10.28
N LYS A 143 -17.48 21.13 10.02
CA LYS A 143 -17.12 22.46 9.55
C LYS A 143 -16.42 23.32 10.59
N GLU A 144 -16.62 23.03 11.88
CA GLU A 144 -16.03 23.81 12.96
C GLU A 144 -14.54 23.49 13.10
N ASN A 145 -14.18 22.21 12.93
CA ASN A 145 -12.80 21.74 13.07
C ASN A 145 -12.09 21.53 11.72
N GLY A 146 -12.77 21.69 10.58
CA GLY A 146 -12.19 21.46 9.26
C GLY A 146 -11.84 19.99 8.98
N THR A 147 -12.46 19.03 9.67
CA THR A 147 -12.18 17.61 9.62
C THR A 147 -13.38 16.81 9.12
N TYR A 148 -13.22 15.50 8.94
CA TYR A 148 -14.30 14.56 8.65
C TYR A 148 -14.44 13.54 9.78
N ILE A 149 -15.69 13.32 10.22
CA ILE A 149 -16.04 12.25 11.15
C ILE A 149 -16.40 11.02 10.34
N LEU A 150 -15.59 9.95 10.50
CA LEU A 150 -15.81 8.67 9.83
C LEU A 150 -16.60 7.71 10.72
N ASN A 151 -17.64 7.09 10.17
CA ASN A 151 -18.44 6.06 10.83
C ASN A 151 -18.69 4.89 9.88
N GLY A 152 -18.21 3.71 10.26
CA GLY A 152 -18.34 2.49 9.47
C GLY A 152 -17.39 1.41 9.92
N THR A 153 -17.39 0.30 9.17
CA THR A 153 -16.49 -0.83 9.42
C THR A 153 -15.88 -1.28 8.11
N LYS A 154 -14.57 -1.37 8.07
CA LYS A 154 -13.81 -1.94 6.95
C LYS A 154 -13.42 -3.38 7.27
N ALA A 155 -13.24 -4.21 6.24
CA ALA A 155 -12.89 -5.62 6.38
C ALA A 155 -11.78 -6.00 5.39
N PHE A 156 -10.95 -6.97 5.76
CA PHE A 156 -9.86 -7.49 4.92
C PHE A 156 -8.85 -6.42 4.49
N ILE A 157 -8.52 -5.50 5.40
CA ILE A 157 -7.61 -4.42 5.12
C ILE A 157 -6.18 -4.86 5.43
N THR A 158 -5.38 -5.08 4.39
CA THR A 158 -3.94 -5.35 4.51
C THR A 158 -3.27 -4.21 5.28
N ASN A 159 -2.39 -4.55 6.20
CA ASN A 159 -1.74 -3.63 7.15
C ASN A 159 -2.70 -2.93 8.14
N GLY A 160 -3.98 -3.32 8.20
CA GLY A 160 -5.02 -2.61 8.97
C GLY A 160 -4.78 -2.49 10.48
N GLY A 161 -3.80 -3.20 11.05
CA GLY A 161 -3.40 -3.10 12.46
C GLY A 161 -2.00 -2.56 12.69
N ILE A 162 -1.24 -2.31 11.62
CA ILE A 162 0.18 -1.93 11.69
C ILE A 162 0.53 -0.71 10.81
N ALA A 163 -0.39 -0.24 9.96
CA ALA A 163 -0.14 0.88 9.07
C ALA A 163 -0.04 2.21 9.83
N ASP A 164 0.86 3.08 9.38
CA ASP A 164 1.05 4.44 9.88
C ASP A 164 0.06 5.42 9.23
N ILE A 165 -0.37 5.10 7.98
CA ILE A 165 -1.31 5.92 7.23
C ILE A 165 -2.34 5.08 6.50
N TYR A 166 -3.58 5.58 6.42
CA TYR A 166 -4.71 4.88 5.82
C TYR A 166 -5.35 5.70 4.72
N LEU A 167 -5.54 5.11 3.55
CA LEU A 167 -6.45 5.63 2.52
C LEU A 167 -7.82 4.99 2.74
N ILE A 168 -8.79 5.77 3.22
CA ILE A 168 -10.11 5.27 3.60
C ILE A 168 -11.16 5.79 2.62
N PHE A 169 -11.84 4.87 1.92
CA PHE A 169 -12.99 5.21 1.09
C PHE A 169 -14.27 5.27 1.93
N ALA A 170 -14.94 6.41 1.88
CA ALA A 170 -16.18 6.64 2.61
C ALA A 170 -17.17 7.44 1.76
N ASN A 171 -18.45 7.32 2.10
CA ASN A 171 -19.51 8.01 1.40
C ASN A 171 -19.76 9.39 2.03
N THR A 172 -19.58 10.44 1.26
CA THR A 172 -19.79 11.84 1.67
C THR A 172 -21.20 12.36 1.34
N ARG A 173 -22.00 11.58 0.59
CA ARG A 173 -23.37 11.96 0.18
C ARG A 173 -24.42 11.04 0.78
N LYS A 174 -25.61 11.60 1.08
CA LYS A 174 -26.74 10.81 1.62
C LYS A 174 -27.23 9.76 0.62
N ASP A 175 -27.22 10.09 -0.66
CA ASP A 175 -27.75 9.25 -1.75
C ASP A 175 -26.80 8.12 -2.16
N GLY A 176 -25.61 8.12 -1.61
CA GLY A 176 -24.62 7.03 -1.71
C GLY A 176 -24.21 6.67 -3.14
N GLY A 177 -23.91 5.39 -3.28
CA GLY A 177 -23.42 4.80 -4.51
C GLY A 177 -22.01 5.30 -4.89
N ILE A 178 -21.53 4.87 -6.03
CA ILE A 178 -20.17 5.16 -6.51
C ILE A 178 -19.88 6.68 -6.64
N ARG A 179 -20.91 7.49 -6.91
CA ARG A 179 -20.75 8.95 -7.06
C ARG A 179 -20.63 9.71 -5.74
N GLY A 180 -20.91 9.05 -4.63
CA GLY A 180 -20.74 9.61 -3.29
C GLY A 180 -19.44 9.19 -2.63
N LEU A 181 -18.72 8.25 -3.24
CA LEU A 181 -17.49 7.69 -2.70
C LEU A 181 -16.35 8.71 -2.82
N THR A 182 -15.63 8.88 -1.72
CA THR A 182 -14.48 9.79 -1.58
C THR A 182 -13.40 9.07 -0.78
N ALA A 183 -12.15 9.34 -1.07
CA ALA A 183 -11.00 8.86 -0.32
C ALA A 183 -10.37 10.00 0.49
#